data_0575bf4d2fe0739558e1ff98af40f5e9
#
_entry.id   0575bf4d2fe0739558e1ff98af40f5e9
#
_cell.length_a   1.000
_cell.length_b   1.000
_cell.length_c   1.000
_cell.angle_alpha   90.00
_cell.angle_beta   90.00
_cell.angle_gamma   90.00
#
_symmetry.space_group_name_H-M   'P 1'
#
loop_
_entity.id
_entity.type
_entity.pdbx_description
1 polymer ?
#
loop_
_entity_poly.entity_id
_entity_poly.type
_entity_poly.pdbx_seq_one_letter_code
_entity_poly.pdbx_strand_id
1 'polypeptide(L)'
;MLKSIVLIAIGTSAGVIVGNAVAAFITLLQIIPRLIQNSDTLLYIKWYERTLILSMTLFSLAYFTNFSLKLPIYFTVILGIFFGAFIGIFSSALAEVLNVIPVLTKKLELEDYVFYLLIAIGLGKVSGSLMNWLVLVKIK
;
A
#
# COMPACT_ATOMS: atom_id res chain seq x y z
N MET A 1 24.72 5.96 29.22
CA MET A 1 25.13 6.79 28.07
C MET A 1 25.52 5.95 26.85
N LEU A 2 26.49 5.02 26.94
CA LEU A 2 26.90 4.21 25.77
C LEU A 2 25.73 3.42 25.16
N LYS A 3 24.89 2.76 25.96
CA LYS A 3 23.69 2.02 25.47
C LYS A 3 22.73 2.91 24.72
N SER A 4 22.51 4.14 25.17
CA SER A 4 21.58 5.07 24.49
C SER A 4 22.15 5.54 23.14
N ILE A 5 23.45 5.78 23.05
CA ILE A 5 24.13 6.17 21.81
C ILE A 5 24.04 5.04 20.78
N VAL A 6 24.31 3.81 21.20
CA VAL A 6 24.22 2.62 20.34
C VAL A 6 22.76 2.40 19.84
N LEU A 7 21.77 2.54 20.72
CA LEU A 7 20.36 2.43 20.35
C LEU A 7 19.93 3.50 19.33
N ILE A 8 20.38 4.74 19.51
CA ILE A 8 20.11 5.83 18.56
C ILE A 8 20.77 5.52 17.20
N ALA A 9 22.01 5.08 17.19
CA ALA A 9 22.73 4.75 15.97
C ALA A 9 22.07 3.58 15.22
N ILE A 10 21.65 2.53 15.92
CA ILE A 10 20.92 1.41 15.32
C ILE A 10 19.55 1.86 14.80
N GLY A 11 18.80 2.63 15.58
CA GLY A 11 17.48 3.12 15.19
C GLY A 11 17.53 4.04 13.97
N THR A 12 18.49 4.96 13.91
CA THR A 12 18.64 5.84 12.74
C THR A 12 19.07 5.08 11.49
N SER A 13 20.05 4.16 11.60
CA SER A 13 20.47 3.36 10.45
C SER A 13 19.36 2.43 9.94
N ALA A 14 18.61 1.79 10.83
CA ALA A 14 17.44 1.00 10.46
C ALA A 14 16.36 1.86 9.76
N GLY A 15 16.09 3.04 10.29
CA GLY A 15 15.14 4.00 9.69
C GLY A 15 15.55 4.43 8.27
N VAL A 16 16.84 4.72 8.06
CA VAL A 16 17.36 5.07 6.72
C VAL A 16 17.23 3.90 5.73
N ILE A 17 17.55 2.68 6.17
CA ILE A 17 17.45 1.49 5.30
C ILE A 17 16.00 1.25 4.88
N VAL A 18 15.06 1.26 5.83
CA VAL A 18 13.63 1.06 5.56
C VAL A 18 13.07 2.19 4.72
N GLY A 19 13.43 3.44 5.04
CA GLY A 19 12.99 4.61 4.27
C GLY A 19 13.44 4.55 2.81
N ASN A 20 14.70 4.19 2.56
CA ASN A 20 15.22 4.01 1.20
C ASN A 20 14.51 2.85 0.46
N ALA A 21 14.22 1.75 1.13
CA ALA A 21 13.48 0.64 0.55
C ALA A 21 12.07 1.05 0.12
N VAL A 22 11.35 1.81 0.95
CA VAL A 22 10.02 2.35 0.63
C VAL A 22 10.09 3.34 -0.53
N ALA A 23 11.07 4.25 -0.52
CA ALA A 23 11.26 5.22 -1.61
C ALA A 23 11.55 4.52 -2.94
N ALA A 24 12.45 3.53 -2.95
CA ALA A 24 12.76 2.72 -4.12
C ALA A 24 11.52 1.98 -4.63
N PHE A 25 10.70 1.44 -3.74
CA PHE A 25 9.48 0.73 -4.08
C PHE A 25 8.43 1.65 -4.73
N ILE A 26 8.20 2.84 -4.17
CA ILE A 26 7.29 3.85 -4.75
C ILE A 26 7.77 4.29 -6.13
N THR A 27 9.08 4.45 -6.31
CA THR A 27 9.69 4.84 -7.59
C THR A 27 9.55 3.72 -8.62
N LEU A 28 9.79 2.47 -8.22
CA LEU A 28 9.68 1.30 -9.10
C LEU A 28 8.24 1.10 -9.60
N LEU A 29 7.25 1.33 -8.77
CA LEU A 29 5.84 1.27 -9.13
C LEU A 29 5.38 2.46 -9.98
N GLN A 30 6.22 3.47 -10.17
CA GLN A 30 5.91 4.70 -10.91
C GLN A 30 4.61 5.37 -10.42
N ILE A 31 4.33 5.31 -9.11
CA ILE A 31 3.08 5.82 -8.53
C ILE A 31 2.94 7.32 -8.79
N ILE A 32 4.01 8.09 -8.51
CA ILE A 32 4.01 9.56 -8.71
C ILE A 32 3.86 9.92 -10.20
N PRO A 33 4.64 9.36 -11.14
CA PRO A 33 4.47 9.64 -12.57
C PRO A 33 3.07 9.30 -13.09
N ARG A 34 2.48 8.19 -12.66
CA ARG A 34 1.12 7.80 -13.07
C ARG A 34 0.04 8.74 -12.54
N LEU A 35 0.14 9.16 -11.28
CA LEU A 35 -0.75 10.16 -10.70
C LEU A 35 -0.71 11.46 -11.50
N ILE A 36 0.47 11.92 -11.88
CA ILE A 36 0.69 13.15 -12.61
C ILE A 36 0.15 13.04 -14.03
N GLN A 37 0.39 11.94 -14.72
CA GLN A 37 -0.14 11.70 -16.06
C GLN A 37 -1.67 11.63 -16.08
N ASN A 38 -2.27 11.03 -15.06
CA ASN A 38 -3.73 10.88 -14.98
C ASN A 38 -4.46 12.16 -14.58
N SER A 39 -3.76 13.10 -13.93
CA SER A 39 -4.32 14.35 -13.41
C SER A 39 -3.85 15.62 -14.16
N ASP A 40 -3.02 15.46 -15.21
CA ASP A 40 -2.42 16.56 -15.99
C ASP A 40 -1.72 17.63 -15.12
N THR A 41 -1.14 17.23 -13.99
CA THR A 41 -0.58 18.12 -12.97
C THR A 41 0.95 18.09 -12.93
N LEU A 42 1.62 18.13 -14.08
CA LEU A 42 3.09 18.10 -14.18
C LEU A 42 3.81 19.16 -13.34
N LEU A 43 3.21 20.33 -13.18
CA LEU A 43 3.76 21.45 -12.39
C LEU A 43 3.80 21.18 -10.88
N TYR A 44 3.02 20.20 -10.39
CA TYR A 44 2.82 19.96 -8.97
C TYR A 44 3.56 18.72 -8.43
N ILE A 45 4.53 18.17 -9.16
CA ILE A 45 5.32 16.97 -8.76
C ILE A 45 5.87 17.10 -7.34
N LYS A 46 6.50 18.24 -7.04
CA LYS A 46 7.08 18.51 -5.72
C LYS A 46 6.06 18.50 -4.58
N TRP A 47 4.81 18.82 -4.87
CA TRP A 47 3.74 18.78 -3.88
C TRP A 47 3.32 17.35 -3.55
N TYR A 48 3.24 16.47 -4.55
CA TYR A 48 2.98 15.03 -4.36
C TYR A 48 4.08 14.38 -3.51
N GLU A 49 5.33 14.65 -3.82
CA GLU A 49 6.48 14.13 -3.05
C GLU A 49 6.44 14.63 -1.59
N ARG A 50 6.25 15.92 -1.39
CA ARG A 50 6.15 16.50 -0.04
C ARG A 50 4.98 15.94 0.75
N THR A 51 3.83 15.78 0.13
CA THR A 51 2.65 15.21 0.78
C THR A 51 2.90 13.77 1.22
N LEU A 52 3.56 12.96 0.39
CA LEU A 52 3.96 11.60 0.75
C LEU A 52 4.90 11.57 1.95
N ILE A 53 5.96 12.38 1.92
CA ILE A 53 6.93 12.45 3.01
C ILE A 53 6.25 12.92 4.30
N LEU A 54 5.45 13.98 4.25
CA LEU A 54 4.74 14.50 5.42
C LEU A 54 3.75 13.50 5.99
N SER A 55 2.96 12.84 5.15
CA SER A 55 2.00 11.84 5.60
C SER A 55 2.67 10.66 6.29
N MET A 56 3.74 10.10 5.69
CA MET A 56 4.49 9.00 6.30
C MET A 56 5.10 9.40 7.64
N THR A 57 5.67 10.61 7.73
CA THR A 57 6.27 11.11 8.96
C THR A 57 5.22 11.32 10.04
N LEU A 58 4.09 11.95 9.72
CA LEU A 58 3.00 12.21 10.66
C LEU A 58 2.35 10.91 11.18
N PHE A 59 2.09 9.95 10.29
CA PHE A 59 1.54 8.66 10.71
C PHE A 59 2.51 7.84 11.54
N SER A 60 3.80 7.87 11.22
CA SER A 60 4.84 7.25 12.04
C SER A 60 4.87 7.86 13.45
N LEU A 61 4.82 9.17 13.53
CA LEU A 61 4.82 9.89 14.81
C LEU A 61 3.54 9.61 15.62
N ALA A 62 2.38 9.57 14.98
CA ALA A 62 1.12 9.20 15.60
C ALA A 62 1.13 7.76 16.14
N TYR A 63 1.77 6.84 15.43
CA TYR A 63 1.93 5.46 15.88
C TYR A 63 2.79 5.37 17.15
N PHE A 64 3.93 6.05 17.21
CA PHE A 64 4.81 6.03 18.37
C PHE A 64 4.23 6.76 19.59
N THR A 65 3.38 7.76 19.38
CA THR A 65 2.69 8.48 20.46
C THR A 65 1.43 7.77 20.98
N ASN A 66 1.09 6.59 20.42
CA ASN A 66 -0.15 5.87 20.71
C ASN A 66 -1.39 6.77 20.59
N PHE A 67 -1.37 7.68 19.61
CA PHE A 67 -2.45 8.62 19.36
C PHE A 67 -3.68 7.85 18.89
N SER A 68 -4.75 7.84 19.68
CA SER A 68 -6.01 7.20 19.34
C SER A 68 -7.10 8.23 19.13
N LEU A 69 -7.64 8.28 17.92
CA LEU A 69 -8.82 9.06 17.60
C LEU A 69 -10.06 8.23 17.95
N LYS A 70 -10.84 8.70 18.94
CA LYS A 70 -12.16 8.11 19.24
C LYS A 70 -13.17 8.60 18.21
N LEU A 71 -13.07 8.08 16.97
CA LEU A 71 -13.96 8.46 15.88
C LEU A 71 -15.29 7.68 15.97
N PRO A 72 -16.42 8.31 15.66
CA PRO A 72 -17.69 7.61 15.53
C PRO A 72 -17.61 6.59 14.37
N ILE A 73 -18.39 5.51 14.51
CA ILE A 73 -18.34 4.35 13.60
C ILE A 73 -18.51 4.73 12.11
N TYR A 74 -19.33 5.73 11.82
CA TYR A 74 -19.55 6.18 10.45
C TYR A 74 -18.28 6.74 9.79
N PHE A 75 -17.47 7.50 10.52
CA PHE A 75 -16.18 8.00 10.03
C PHE A 75 -15.18 6.86 9.83
N THR A 76 -15.19 5.87 10.70
CA THR A 76 -14.32 4.69 10.58
C THR A 76 -14.64 3.89 9.31
N VAL A 77 -15.92 3.75 8.96
CA VAL A 77 -16.34 3.08 7.72
C VAL A 77 -15.84 3.83 6.48
N ILE A 78 -16.01 5.15 6.45
CA ILE A 78 -15.55 5.98 5.33
C ILE A 78 -14.03 5.86 5.18
N LEU A 79 -13.28 6.00 6.27
CA LEU A 79 -11.83 5.83 6.24
C LEU A 79 -11.42 4.41 5.79
N GLY A 80 -12.16 3.39 6.24
CA GLY A 80 -11.94 2.00 5.81
C GLY A 80 -12.08 1.81 4.30
N ILE A 81 -13.07 2.48 3.67
CA ILE A 81 -13.26 2.45 2.22
C ILE A 81 -12.05 3.10 1.51
N PHE A 82 -11.60 4.27 1.97
CA PHE A 82 -10.44 4.94 1.39
C PHE A 82 -9.16 4.11 1.52
N PHE A 83 -8.88 3.55 2.68
CA PHE A 83 -7.73 2.68 2.88
C PHE A 83 -7.82 1.40 2.04
N GLY A 84 -8.99 0.79 1.96
CA GLY A 84 -9.22 -0.39 1.13
C GLY A 84 -9.02 -0.10 -0.35
N ALA A 85 -9.53 1.02 -0.85
CA ALA A 85 -9.34 1.47 -2.21
C ALA A 85 -7.84 1.73 -2.51
N PHE A 86 -7.14 2.40 -1.60
CA PHE A 86 -5.70 2.64 -1.74
C PHE A 86 -4.90 1.33 -1.84
N ILE A 87 -5.14 0.39 -0.92
CA ILE A 87 -4.47 -0.92 -0.94
C ILE A 87 -4.81 -1.70 -2.21
N GLY A 88 -6.06 -1.59 -2.70
CA GLY A 88 -6.50 -2.21 -3.95
C GLY A 88 -5.74 -1.66 -5.16
N ILE A 89 -5.64 -0.34 -5.30
CA ILE A 89 -4.89 0.33 -6.38
C ILE A 89 -3.41 -0.06 -6.31
N PHE A 90 -2.83 -0.06 -5.13
CA PHE A 90 -1.44 -0.42 -4.90
C PHE A 90 -1.15 -1.88 -5.30
N SER A 91 -2.02 -2.80 -4.90
CA SER A 91 -1.92 -4.22 -5.28
C SER A 91 -2.09 -4.43 -6.80
N SER A 92 -2.96 -3.66 -7.46
CA SER A 92 -3.14 -3.69 -8.91
C SER A 92 -1.90 -3.17 -9.64
N ALA A 93 -1.32 -2.06 -9.18
CA ALA A 93 -0.09 -1.51 -9.74
C ALA A 93 1.08 -2.50 -9.65
N LEU A 94 1.20 -3.22 -8.53
CA LEU A 94 2.17 -4.30 -8.35
C LEU A 94 1.98 -5.44 -9.37
N ALA A 95 0.75 -5.89 -9.54
CA ALA A 95 0.42 -6.97 -10.47
C ALA A 95 0.75 -6.58 -11.92
N GLU A 96 0.57 -5.29 -12.26
CA GLU A 96 0.90 -4.76 -13.58
C GLU A 96 2.41 -4.66 -13.81
N VAL A 97 3.18 -4.15 -12.84
CA VAL A 97 4.65 -4.03 -12.94
C VAL A 97 5.31 -5.41 -13.07
N LEU A 98 4.81 -6.40 -12.35
CA LEU A 98 5.32 -7.76 -12.39
C LEU A 98 4.80 -8.58 -13.59
N ASN A 99 3.98 -7.98 -14.46
CA ASN A 99 3.34 -8.66 -15.59
C ASN A 99 2.65 -9.98 -15.18
N VAL A 100 2.05 -10.01 -13.99
CA VAL A 100 1.48 -11.23 -13.41
C VAL A 100 0.41 -11.83 -14.32
N ILE A 101 -0.47 -10.99 -14.87
CA ILE A 101 -1.59 -11.43 -15.70
C ILE A 101 -1.11 -12.03 -17.02
N PRO A 102 -0.24 -11.37 -17.83
CA PRO A 102 0.27 -11.95 -19.06
C PRO A 102 1.09 -13.23 -18.86
N VAL A 103 1.83 -13.32 -17.76
CA VAL A 103 2.60 -14.53 -17.42
C VAL A 103 1.69 -15.68 -17.04
N LEU A 104 0.63 -15.41 -16.26
CA LEU A 104 -0.36 -16.42 -15.87
C LEU A 104 -1.16 -16.92 -17.08
N THR A 105 -1.64 -16.02 -17.95
CA THR A 105 -2.44 -16.40 -19.13
C THR A 105 -1.62 -17.27 -20.09
N LYS A 106 -0.35 -16.94 -20.33
CA LYS A 106 0.55 -17.76 -21.15
C LYS A 106 0.84 -19.13 -20.54
N LYS A 107 1.11 -19.18 -19.22
CA LYS A 107 1.39 -20.46 -18.54
C LYS A 107 0.20 -21.41 -18.46
N LEU A 108 -1.01 -20.86 -18.40
CA LEU A 108 -2.25 -21.62 -18.27
C LEU A 108 -2.96 -21.81 -19.61
N GLU A 109 -2.39 -21.29 -20.72
CA GLU A 109 -3.00 -21.31 -22.07
C GLU A 109 -4.42 -20.72 -22.08
N LEU A 110 -4.65 -19.68 -21.27
CA LEU A 110 -5.93 -19.01 -21.06
C LEU A 110 -5.97 -17.62 -21.72
N GLU A 111 -5.30 -17.43 -22.85
CA GLU A 111 -5.20 -16.12 -23.51
C GLU A 111 -6.58 -15.57 -23.90
N ASP A 112 -7.52 -16.44 -24.29
CA ASP A 112 -8.89 -16.05 -24.66
C ASP A 112 -9.80 -15.79 -23.44
N TYR A 113 -9.37 -16.17 -22.23
CA TYR A 113 -10.16 -16.12 -21.01
C TYR A 113 -9.64 -15.11 -19.97
N VAL A 114 -8.86 -14.12 -20.40
CA VAL A 114 -8.24 -13.10 -19.50
C VAL A 114 -9.27 -12.42 -18.60
N PHE A 115 -10.44 -12.10 -19.13
CA PHE A 115 -11.53 -11.45 -18.40
C PHE A 115 -12.03 -12.31 -17.23
N TYR A 116 -12.25 -13.61 -17.47
CA TYR A 116 -12.69 -14.55 -16.43
C TYR A 116 -11.60 -14.77 -15.37
N LEU A 117 -10.33 -14.77 -15.78
CA LEU A 117 -9.20 -14.87 -14.86
C LEU A 117 -9.14 -13.67 -13.92
N LEU A 118 -9.34 -12.45 -14.43
CA LEU A 118 -9.38 -11.22 -13.63
C LEU A 118 -10.52 -11.24 -12.60
N ILE A 119 -11.70 -11.66 -13.02
CA ILE A 119 -12.88 -11.82 -12.12
C ILE A 119 -12.58 -12.87 -11.05
N ALA A 120 -12.01 -14.02 -11.42
CA ALA A 120 -11.67 -15.08 -10.47
C ALA A 120 -10.66 -14.64 -9.42
N ILE A 121 -9.62 -13.88 -9.82
CA ILE A 121 -8.64 -13.31 -8.88
C ILE A 121 -9.31 -12.29 -7.95
N GLY A 122 -10.17 -11.43 -8.49
CA GLY A 122 -10.92 -10.44 -7.69
C GLY A 122 -11.85 -11.09 -6.67
N LEU A 123 -12.65 -12.05 -7.10
CA LEU A 123 -13.54 -12.81 -6.22
C LEU A 123 -12.76 -13.62 -5.19
N GLY A 124 -11.64 -14.23 -5.57
CA GLY A 124 -10.76 -14.95 -4.66
C GLY A 124 -10.20 -14.06 -3.54
N LYS A 125 -9.77 -12.84 -3.88
CA LYS A 125 -9.30 -11.85 -2.88
C LYS A 125 -10.41 -11.43 -1.93
N VAL A 126 -11.59 -11.12 -2.44
CA VAL A 126 -12.74 -10.70 -1.63
C VAL A 126 -13.20 -11.82 -0.71
N SER A 127 -13.40 -13.02 -1.24
CA SER A 127 -13.83 -14.17 -0.45
C SER A 127 -12.79 -14.60 0.60
N GLY A 128 -11.51 -14.60 0.24
CA GLY A 128 -10.42 -14.89 1.18
C GLY A 128 -10.32 -13.86 2.31
N SER A 129 -10.47 -12.58 2.00
CA SER A 129 -10.48 -11.51 3.01
C SER A 129 -11.69 -11.62 3.95
N LEU A 130 -12.88 -11.91 3.41
CA LEU A 130 -14.10 -12.10 4.21
C LEU A 130 -13.98 -13.35 5.10
N MET A 131 -13.48 -14.47 4.58
CA MET A 131 -13.23 -15.67 5.36
C MET A 131 -12.25 -15.42 6.51
N ASN A 132 -11.16 -14.74 6.22
CA ASN A 132 -10.19 -14.39 7.26
C ASN A 132 -10.84 -13.56 8.37
N TRP A 133 -11.61 -12.54 8.02
CA TRP A 133 -12.19 -11.63 9.00
C TRP A 133 -13.38 -12.22 9.76
N LEU A 134 -14.27 -12.95 9.08
CA LEU A 134 -15.50 -13.50 9.68
C LEU A 134 -15.27 -14.80 10.43
N VAL A 135 -14.32 -15.61 9.99
CA VAL A 135 -14.10 -16.97 10.53
C VAL A 135 -12.81 -17.04 11.34
N LEU A 136 -11.66 -16.72 10.74
CA LEU A 136 -10.36 -16.95 11.38
C LEU A 136 -10.09 -15.98 12.55
N VAL A 137 -10.52 -14.73 12.45
CA VAL A 137 -10.35 -13.74 13.53
C VAL A 137 -11.24 -14.05 14.73
N LYS A 138 -12.40 -14.71 14.52
CA LYS A 138 -13.29 -15.10 15.62
C LYS A 138 -12.85 -16.37 16.36
N ILE A 139 -11.99 -17.19 15.76
CA ILE A 139 -11.50 -18.44 16.36
C ILE A 139 -10.26 -18.18 17.23
N LYS A 140 -9.61 -17.04 17.10
CA LYS A 140 -8.43 -16.63 17.87
C LYS A 140 -8.81 -15.74 19.06
#